data_c8fc140de4d420c5674c47dbfe807876
#
_entry.id   c8fc140de4d420c5674c47dbfe807876
#
_cell.length_a   1.000
_cell.length_b   1.000
_cell.length_c   1.000
_cell.angle_alpha   90.00
_cell.angle_beta   90.00
_cell.angle_gamma   90.00
#
_symmetry.space_group_name_H-M   'P 1'
#
loop_
_entity.id
_entity.type
_entity.pdbx_description
1 polymer ?
#
loop_
_entity_poly.entity_id
_entity_poly.type
_entity_poly.pdbx_seq_one_letter_code
_entity_poly.pdbx_strand_id
1 'polypeptide(L)'
;MADRDLRDFLKTLEAEGELKRIKAEVDWNLELSHVAKVNEERAGPALLFESVKGYKTPVFVSALSSTKRLALALDMPTNWGISQMAREWVNRTKEGLPPKWVDTGPCKENIDTGDDIDLYKFPVPWFYEKDGGRFIGTFVSVITKDPDSDWINAGTYRMQLLDKKTTGIQIIRGKDADLHRQRYAELKKPMQIAAVIGYDPVLFLCSSTLFSPGQTEYNYVGALRRLPMEVVKGEYVDLPVPAQAEIVLEGDLWPEKLRDEGPFGEYTGYYSGKGTVPRHYIDVKAVTYRNNPIFHATTVGRPVTDTHMIQAMNRTATLWGQLEVMGIRGIQSVYIPPSSCGRFMAIVSVKQMYPGHSSHVGNAVIGTSTGAYGVKIVIVVDHDIPADDLDRVFWALSTRYAPERATEIIKRGRSTPLDPSLPIQSRDITSRIIMDATIPYEWTEKPEVIELSTEVVETVKKRWKEYGFED
;
A
#
# COMPACT_ATOMS: atom_id res chain seq x y z
N MET A 1 14.21 8.87 21.30
CA MET A 1 14.36 9.21 19.87
C MET A 1 13.18 10.09 19.50
N ALA A 2 13.39 11.12 18.66
CA ALA A 2 12.29 11.94 18.16
C ALA A 2 11.38 11.07 17.24
N ASP A 3 10.12 11.45 17.12
CA ASP A 3 9.19 10.85 16.15
C ASP A 3 9.79 10.96 14.74
N ARG A 4 9.68 9.89 13.95
CA ARG A 4 10.26 9.85 12.60
C ARG A 4 9.31 10.50 11.61
N ASP A 5 9.83 11.35 10.73
CA ASP A 5 9.05 12.07 9.74
C ASP A 5 9.51 11.79 8.30
N LEU A 6 8.86 12.44 7.33
CA LEU A 6 9.24 12.34 5.91
C LEU A 6 10.68 12.81 5.67
N ARG A 7 11.11 13.88 6.37
CA ARG A 7 12.46 14.46 6.17
C ARG A 7 13.55 13.54 6.68
N ASP A 8 13.31 12.81 7.76
CA ASP A 8 14.23 11.79 8.25
C ASP A 8 14.31 10.59 7.31
N PHE A 9 13.17 10.21 6.71
CA PHE A 9 13.18 9.17 5.68
C PHE A 9 13.97 9.61 4.44
N LEU A 10 13.83 10.87 3.98
CA LEU A 10 14.62 11.40 2.87
C LEU A 10 16.13 11.38 3.17
N LYS A 11 16.55 11.73 4.40
CA LYS A 11 17.97 11.63 4.82
C LYS A 11 18.46 10.16 4.76
N THR A 12 17.62 9.23 5.21
CA THR A 12 17.94 7.79 5.14
C THR A 12 18.12 7.34 3.69
N LEU A 13 17.20 7.70 2.80
CA LEU A 13 17.29 7.37 1.39
C LEU A 13 18.54 7.97 0.72
N GLU A 14 18.89 9.21 1.09
CA GLU A 14 20.07 9.89 0.56
C GLU A 14 21.37 9.21 1.01
N ALA A 15 21.46 8.83 2.30
CA ALA A 15 22.60 8.11 2.86
C ALA A 15 22.80 6.72 2.23
N GLU A 16 21.70 6.06 1.84
CA GLU A 16 21.69 4.74 1.20
C GLU A 16 21.81 4.76 -0.33
N GLY A 17 21.94 5.96 -0.93
CA GLY A 17 21.99 6.13 -2.39
C GLY A 17 20.67 5.87 -3.12
N GLU A 18 19.56 5.85 -2.37
CA GLU A 18 18.20 5.56 -2.86
C GLU A 18 17.38 6.84 -3.17
N LEU A 19 18.00 8.04 -3.14
CA LEU A 19 17.36 9.30 -3.46
C LEU A 19 18.10 10.01 -4.61
N LYS A 20 17.36 10.46 -5.61
CA LYS A 20 17.85 11.37 -6.64
C LYS A 20 17.18 12.73 -6.53
N ARG A 21 17.96 13.79 -6.30
CA ARG A 21 17.49 15.18 -6.34
C ARG A 21 17.53 15.69 -7.79
N ILE A 22 16.40 16.17 -8.30
CA ILE A 22 16.25 16.72 -9.65
C ILE A 22 16.18 18.24 -9.53
N LYS A 23 17.24 18.92 -9.99
CA LYS A 23 17.37 20.39 -9.94
C LYS A 23 16.85 21.08 -11.19
N ALA A 24 16.76 20.35 -12.32
CA ALA A 24 16.14 20.86 -13.52
C ALA A 24 14.69 21.26 -13.26
N GLU A 25 14.22 22.36 -13.84
CA GLU A 25 12.81 22.71 -13.79
C GLU A 25 12.00 21.66 -14.56
N VAL A 26 10.92 21.16 -13.92
CA VAL A 26 10.04 20.13 -14.47
C VAL A 26 8.60 20.62 -14.42
N ASP A 27 7.85 20.43 -15.50
CA ASP A 27 6.44 20.79 -15.53
C ASP A 27 5.62 19.75 -14.71
N TRP A 28 4.77 20.26 -13.82
CA TRP A 28 3.82 19.43 -13.05
C TRP A 28 2.78 18.74 -13.94
N ASN A 29 2.54 19.30 -15.14
CA ASN A 29 1.60 18.77 -16.11
C ASN A 29 2.27 17.68 -16.97
N LEU A 30 2.04 16.44 -16.61
CA LEU A 30 2.52 15.19 -17.25
C LEU A 30 4.03 14.94 -17.13
N GLU A 31 4.92 15.93 -17.32
CA GLU A 31 6.36 15.70 -17.38
C GLU A 31 6.89 15.06 -16.09
N LEU A 32 6.56 15.64 -14.92
CA LEU A 32 6.99 15.13 -13.61
C LEU A 32 6.61 13.66 -13.44
N SER A 33 5.35 13.32 -13.72
CA SER A 33 4.84 11.96 -13.57
C SER A 33 5.46 10.99 -14.56
N HIS A 34 5.76 11.43 -15.80
CA HIS A 34 6.41 10.60 -16.79
C HIS A 34 7.88 10.34 -16.46
N VAL A 35 8.61 11.35 -15.95
CA VAL A 35 9.97 11.15 -15.42
C VAL A 35 9.95 10.11 -14.29
N ALA A 36 9.01 10.24 -13.34
CA ALA A 36 8.87 9.29 -12.25
C ALA A 36 8.56 7.87 -12.76
N LYS A 37 7.61 7.74 -13.71
CA LYS A 37 7.20 6.44 -14.25
C LYS A 37 8.32 5.76 -15.04
N VAL A 38 9.02 6.48 -15.89
CA VAL A 38 10.20 5.95 -16.63
C VAL A 38 11.30 5.50 -15.66
N ASN A 39 11.52 6.25 -14.59
CA ASN A 39 12.50 5.90 -13.55
C ASN A 39 12.08 4.61 -12.80
N GLU A 40 10.80 4.47 -12.44
CA GLU A 40 10.26 3.24 -11.81
C GLU A 40 10.41 2.00 -12.71
N GLU A 41 10.13 2.12 -14.01
CA GLU A 41 10.29 1.04 -14.99
C GLU A 41 11.77 0.60 -15.15
N ARG A 42 12.72 1.44 -14.73
CA ARG A 42 14.16 1.14 -14.70
C ARG A 42 14.66 0.73 -13.31
N ALA A 43 13.74 0.51 -12.35
CA ALA A 43 14.05 0.25 -10.95
C ALA A 43 14.96 1.34 -10.33
N GLY A 44 14.77 2.59 -10.73
CA GLY A 44 15.58 3.72 -10.28
C GLY A 44 15.23 4.17 -8.84
N PRO A 45 16.01 5.12 -8.27
CA PRO A 45 15.82 5.62 -6.91
C PRO A 45 14.53 6.41 -6.73
N ALA A 46 14.18 6.76 -5.50
CA ALA A 46 13.17 7.76 -5.21
C ALA A 46 13.58 9.13 -5.77
N LEU A 47 12.61 9.98 -6.14
CA LEU A 47 12.87 11.26 -6.78
C LEU A 47 12.36 12.42 -5.96
N LEU A 48 13.22 13.43 -5.72
CA LEU A 48 12.85 14.72 -5.15
C LEU A 48 13.04 15.80 -6.23
N PHE A 49 11.95 16.31 -6.79
CA PHE A 49 11.94 17.42 -7.73
C PHE A 49 12.02 18.72 -6.96
N GLU A 50 13.18 19.37 -6.97
CA GLU A 50 13.44 20.61 -6.23
C GLU A 50 12.93 21.85 -6.96
N SER A 51 12.75 21.78 -8.28
CA SER A 51 12.27 22.87 -9.13
C SER A 51 11.06 22.41 -9.95
N VAL A 52 9.87 22.79 -9.51
CA VAL A 52 8.61 22.52 -10.22
C VAL A 52 8.08 23.84 -10.79
N LYS A 53 7.80 23.85 -12.08
CA LYS A 53 7.38 25.04 -12.83
C LYS A 53 6.22 25.77 -12.17
N GLY A 54 6.44 27.02 -11.79
CA GLY A 54 5.46 27.88 -11.13
C GLY A 54 5.31 27.68 -9.63
N TYR A 55 6.11 26.80 -8.99
CA TYR A 55 6.01 26.48 -7.56
C TYR A 55 7.38 26.52 -6.86
N LYS A 56 7.35 26.88 -5.58
CA LYS A 56 8.53 26.80 -4.69
C LYS A 56 8.58 25.48 -3.90
N THR A 57 7.44 24.81 -3.74
CA THR A 57 7.31 23.56 -3.00
C THR A 57 7.87 22.41 -3.82
N PRO A 58 8.85 21.64 -3.32
CA PRO A 58 9.37 20.47 -3.99
C PRO A 58 8.34 19.32 -3.97
N VAL A 59 8.47 18.40 -4.94
CA VAL A 59 7.63 17.19 -5.04
C VAL A 59 8.48 15.96 -4.84
N PHE A 60 8.07 15.10 -3.92
CA PHE A 60 8.69 13.80 -3.65
C PHE A 60 7.81 12.67 -4.16
N VAL A 61 8.40 11.71 -4.91
CA VAL A 61 7.69 10.56 -5.48
C VAL A 61 8.56 9.30 -5.49
N SER A 62 7.94 8.15 -5.76
CA SER A 62 8.59 6.84 -5.85
C SER A 62 9.27 6.42 -4.54
N ALA A 63 8.68 6.83 -3.42
CA ALA A 63 9.19 6.66 -2.07
C ALA A 63 9.46 5.19 -1.69
N LEU A 64 8.57 4.29 -2.08
CA LEU A 64 8.52 2.89 -1.65
C LEU A 64 8.49 1.90 -2.82
N SER A 65 8.82 2.32 -4.04
CA SER A 65 8.70 1.50 -5.26
C SER A 65 9.80 0.43 -5.42
N SER A 66 10.56 0.10 -4.37
CA SER A 66 11.49 -1.02 -4.33
C SER A 66 11.49 -1.72 -2.97
N THR A 67 11.90 -2.99 -2.96
CA THR A 67 12.04 -3.80 -1.73
C THR A 67 13.03 -3.18 -0.76
N LYS A 68 14.15 -2.62 -1.25
CA LYS A 68 15.15 -1.95 -0.41
C LYS A 68 14.53 -0.72 0.29
N ARG A 69 13.79 0.12 -0.42
CA ARG A 69 13.13 1.31 0.18
C ARG A 69 12.03 0.95 1.16
N LEU A 70 11.27 -0.14 0.92
CA LEU A 70 10.35 -0.68 1.92
C LEU A 70 11.08 -1.11 3.20
N ALA A 71 12.20 -1.82 3.06
CA ALA A 71 13.01 -2.26 4.21
C ALA A 71 13.54 -1.06 5.00
N LEU A 72 14.06 -0.03 4.32
CA LEU A 72 14.51 1.23 4.94
C LEU A 72 13.35 1.96 5.65
N ALA A 73 12.18 2.00 5.05
CA ALA A 73 10.99 2.59 5.67
C ALA A 73 10.57 1.86 6.94
N LEU A 74 10.70 0.53 6.99
CA LEU A 74 10.30 -0.32 8.11
C LEU A 74 11.40 -0.54 9.16
N ASP A 75 12.60 0.03 9.00
CA ASP A 75 13.78 -0.26 9.82
C ASP A 75 14.05 -1.79 9.89
N MET A 76 14.10 -2.41 8.71
CA MET A 76 14.39 -3.82 8.51
C MET A 76 15.65 -4.01 7.65
N PRO A 77 16.30 -5.19 7.68
CA PRO A 77 17.46 -5.46 6.84
C PRO A 77 17.16 -5.27 5.35
N THR A 78 18.01 -4.54 4.64
CA THR A 78 17.79 -4.16 3.23
C THR A 78 17.93 -5.32 2.25
N ASN A 79 18.47 -6.44 2.69
CA ASN A 79 18.56 -7.69 1.95
C ASN A 79 17.36 -8.63 2.15
N TRP A 80 16.37 -8.23 2.94
CA TRP A 80 15.14 -9.01 3.13
C TRP A 80 14.18 -8.85 1.95
N GLY A 81 13.57 -9.97 1.55
CA GLY A 81 12.40 -9.97 0.66
C GLY A 81 11.11 -9.55 1.37
N ILE A 82 10.05 -9.34 0.59
CA ILE A 82 8.71 -8.95 1.13
C ILE A 82 8.19 -10.02 2.10
N SER A 83 8.41 -11.30 1.82
CA SER A 83 7.95 -12.39 2.68
C SER A 83 8.60 -12.33 4.08
N GLN A 84 9.91 -12.08 4.15
CA GLN A 84 10.63 -11.94 5.43
C GLN A 84 10.18 -10.70 6.20
N MET A 85 10.04 -9.56 5.51
CA MET A 85 9.52 -8.32 6.11
C MET A 85 8.09 -8.50 6.62
N ALA A 86 7.24 -9.21 5.87
CA ALA A 86 5.87 -9.50 6.26
C ALA A 86 5.81 -10.36 7.53
N ARG A 87 6.70 -11.33 7.66
CA ARG A 87 6.81 -12.13 8.90
C ARG A 87 7.16 -11.28 10.11
N GLU A 88 8.13 -10.39 9.95
CA GLU A 88 8.51 -9.46 11.04
C GLU A 88 7.40 -8.44 11.32
N TRP A 89 6.69 -7.96 10.30
CA TRP A 89 5.50 -7.13 10.47
C TRP A 89 4.47 -7.80 11.38
N VAL A 90 4.09 -9.05 11.08
CA VAL A 90 3.16 -9.84 11.92
C VAL A 90 3.67 -9.92 13.36
N ASN A 91 4.97 -10.11 13.56
CA ASN A 91 5.55 -10.19 14.90
C ASN A 91 5.46 -8.86 15.65
N ARG A 92 5.81 -7.72 14.99
CA ARG A 92 5.79 -6.40 15.62
C ARG A 92 4.37 -5.90 15.92
N THR A 93 3.40 -6.30 15.11
CA THR A 93 2.01 -5.79 15.21
C THR A 93 1.09 -6.65 16.08
N LYS A 94 1.62 -7.61 16.84
CA LYS A 94 0.83 -8.42 17.80
C LYS A 94 0.17 -7.57 18.87
N GLU A 95 0.86 -6.51 19.30
CA GLU A 95 0.36 -5.54 20.28
C GLU A 95 0.49 -4.15 19.69
N GLY A 96 -0.60 -3.38 19.72
CA GLY A 96 -0.61 -2.00 19.27
C GLY A 96 0.06 -1.07 20.30
N LEU A 97 0.70 -0.01 19.82
CA LEU A 97 1.23 1.06 20.66
C LEU A 97 0.48 2.37 20.37
N PRO A 98 -0.38 2.85 21.28
CA PRO A 98 -1.21 4.02 21.07
C PRO A 98 -0.41 5.29 20.76
N PRO A 99 -0.97 6.25 20.00
CA PRO A 99 -0.33 7.54 19.74
C PRO A 99 -0.22 8.38 21.01
N LYS A 100 0.74 9.29 21.02
CA LYS A 100 0.98 10.27 22.08
C LYS A 100 0.48 11.64 21.64
N TRP A 101 -0.43 12.22 22.41
CA TRP A 101 -0.88 13.59 22.19
C TRP A 101 0.19 14.59 22.61
N VAL A 102 0.42 15.59 21.76
CA VAL A 102 1.30 16.75 22.03
C VAL A 102 0.54 18.04 21.72
N ASP A 103 0.95 19.15 22.35
CA ASP A 103 0.22 20.42 22.26
C ASP A 103 0.31 21.04 20.87
N THR A 104 1.45 20.91 20.20
CA THR A 104 1.70 21.46 18.86
C THR A 104 2.75 20.65 18.11
N GLY A 105 2.92 20.92 16.82
CA GLY A 105 3.94 20.28 15.99
C GLY A 105 4.23 21.08 14.73
N PRO A 106 5.26 20.71 13.97
CA PRO A 106 5.65 21.38 12.73
C PRO A 106 4.51 21.51 11.71
N CYS A 107 3.54 20.60 11.70
CA CYS A 107 2.37 20.67 10.82
C CYS A 107 1.52 21.94 11.01
N LYS A 108 1.72 22.68 12.12
CA LYS A 108 1.00 23.93 12.44
C LYS A 108 1.85 25.19 12.32
N GLU A 109 3.00 25.13 11.65
CA GLU A 109 3.86 26.31 11.45
C GLU A 109 3.18 27.38 10.56
N ASN A 110 2.30 26.96 9.66
CA ASN A 110 1.49 27.85 8.81
C ASN A 110 0.05 27.35 8.82
N ILE A 111 -0.91 28.29 8.83
CA ILE A 111 -2.35 28.01 8.89
C ILE A 111 -3.07 28.93 7.92
N ASP A 112 -3.77 28.35 6.93
CA ASP A 112 -4.66 29.07 6.04
C ASP A 112 -6.12 28.72 6.38
N THR A 113 -6.95 29.72 6.54
CA THR A 113 -8.40 29.57 6.80
C THR A 113 -9.21 30.56 5.96
N GLY A 114 -10.50 30.34 5.83
CA GLY A 114 -11.41 31.28 5.15
C GLY A 114 -10.96 31.55 3.71
N ASP A 115 -10.71 32.81 3.38
CA ASP A 115 -10.36 33.23 2.01
C ASP A 115 -8.90 33.01 1.64
N ASP A 116 -8.04 32.73 2.61
CA ASP A 116 -6.63 32.42 2.39
C ASP A 116 -6.41 30.98 1.84
N ILE A 117 -7.44 30.14 1.88
CA ILE A 117 -7.38 28.78 1.36
C ILE A 117 -7.27 28.81 -0.16
N ASP A 118 -6.15 28.29 -0.67
CA ASP A 118 -5.94 28.04 -2.09
C ASP A 118 -5.14 26.75 -2.30
N LEU A 119 -5.83 25.65 -2.62
CA LEU A 119 -5.20 24.34 -2.85
C LEU A 119 -4.29 24.32 -4.09
N TYR A 120 -4.45 25.28 -5.02
CA TYR A 120 -3.56 25.44 -6.18
C TYR A 120 -2.17 25.97 -5.81
N LYS A 121 -1.96 26.42 -4.57
CA LYS A 121 -0.62 26.81 -4.08
C LYS A 121 0.37 25.64 -4.03
N PHE A 122 -0.13 24.39 -4.01
CA PHE A 122 0.71 23.20 -4.00
C PHE A 122 0.91 22.63 -5.42
N PRO A 123 2.10 22.07 -5.72
CA PRO A 123 2.45 21.53 -7.04
C PRO A 123 1.82 20.14 -7.26
N VAL A 124 0.50 20.07 -7.23
CA VAL A 124 -0.23 18.82 -7.46
C VAL A 124 -0.01 18.33 -8.88
N PRO A 125 0.56 17.15 -9.13
CA PRO A 125 0.82 16.70 -10.50
C PRO A 125 -0.46 16.33 -11.26
N TRP A 126 -0.42 16.50 -12.59
CA TRP A 126 -1.32 15.84 -13.52
C TRP A 126 -0.61 14.57 -14.02
N PHE A 127 -1.12 13.39 -13.66
CA PHE A 127 -0.35 12.14 -13.84
C PHE A 127 -0.44 11.56 -15.23
N TYR A 128 -1.64 11.45 -15.81
CA TYR A 128 -1.88 10.83 -17.12
C TYR A 128 -2.83 11.68 -17.96
N GLU A 129 -2.64 11.65 -19.28
CA GLU A 129 -3.37 12.49 -20.25
C GLU A 129 -4.90 12.42 -20.15
N LYS A 130 -5.42 11.23 -19.77
CA LYS A 130 -6.87 11.01 -19.66
C LYS A 130 -7.39 11.10 -18.23
N ASP A 131 -6.56 11.51 -17.27
CA ASP A 131 -7.06 11.84 -15.93
C ASP A 131 -7.99 13.05 -16.01
N GLY A 132 -9.05 13.04 -15.20
CA GLY A 132 -10.05 14.12 -15.16
C GLY A 132 -9.55 15.42 -14.54
N GLY A 133 -8.29 15.48 -14.11
CA GLY A 133 -7.67 16.64 -13.48
C GLY A 133 -6.47 16.29 -12.62
N ARG A 134 -6.10 17.22 -11.74
CA ARG A 134 -4.99 17.07 -10.80
C ARG A 134 -5.48 16.30 -9.56
N PHE A 135 -4.72 15.27 -9.13
CA PHE A 135 -5.06 14.47 -7.96
C PHE A 135 -4.14 14.81 -6.78
N ILE A 136 -4.66 15.55 -5.81
CA ILE A 136 -3.92 16.02 -4.63
C ILE A 136 -3.64 14.89 -3.62
N GLY A 137 -4.47 13.86 -3.60
CA GLY A 137 -4.31 12.72 -2.69
C GLY A 137 -4.03 11.43 -3.43
N THR A 138 -2.77 11.23 -3.89
CA THR A 138 -2.28 9.95 -4.40
C THR A 138 -1.42 9.23 -3.36
N PHE A 139 -0.71 9.99 -2.49
CA PHE A 139 -0.01 9.49 -1.31
C PHE A 139 -0.54 10.23 -0.08
N VAL A 140 -1.72 9.85 0.40
CA VAL A 140 -2.48 10.55 1.43
C VAL A 140 -3.05 9.58 2.45
N SER A 141 -2.97 9.94 3.74
CA SER A 141 -3.75 9.30 4.81
C SER A 141 -4.92 10.20 5.18
N VAL A 142 -6.12 9.68 5.10
CA VAL A 142 -7.37 10.42 5.41
C VAL A 142 -7.90 9.90 6.73
N ILE A 143 -8.02 10.81 7.69
CA ILE A 143 -8.42 10.55 9.06
C ILE A 143 -9.90 10.84 9.20
N THR A 144 -10.64 9.88 9.75
CA THR A 144 -12.05 10.01 10.08
C THR A 144 -12.32 9.40 11.45
N LYS A 145 -13.40 9.83 12.12
CA LYS A 145 -13.81 9.30 13.43
C LYS A 145 -15.24 8.77 13.35
N ASP A 146 -15.48 7.64 14.01
CA ASP A 146 -16.84 7.14 14.26
C ASP A 146 -17.58 8.13 15.19
N PRO A 147 -18.81 8.59 14.86
CA PRO A 147 -19.53 9.53 15.70
C PRO A 147 -20.03 8.94 17.02
N ASP A 148 -20.10 7.63 17.16
CA ASP A 148 -20.65 6.94 18.32
C ASP A 148 -19.58 6.36 19.25
N SER A 149 -18.29 6.42 18.84
CA SER A 149 -17.16 5.89 19.60
C SER A 149 -15.89 6.71 19.40
N ASP A 150 -14.79 6.29 20.06
CA ASP A 150 -13.46 6.90 19.86
C ASP A 150 -12.66 6.21 18.74
N TRP A 151 -13.32 5.42 17.90
CA TRP A 151 -12.65 4.75 16.80
C TRP A 151 -12.20 5.76 15.73
N ILE A 152 -10.90 5.86 15.56
CA ILE A 152 -10.23 6.65 14.52
C ILE A 152 -9.77 5.69 13.42
N ASN A 153 -10.13 6.00 12.18
CA ASN A 153 -9.59 5.38 10.98
C ASN A 153 -8.64 6.36 10.28
N ALA A 154 -7.49 5.88 9.83
CA ALA A 154 -6.56 6.61 8.99
C ALA A 154 -6.34 5.82 7.67
N GLY A 155 -7.24 5.95 6.73
CA GLY A 155 -7.27 5.17 5.48
C GLY A 155 -6.76 5.92 4.25
N THR A 156 -6.40 5.20 3.19
CA THR A 156 -6.02 5.79 1.90
C THR A 156 -7.22 5.90 0.97
N TYR A 157 -7.51 7.12 0.52
CA TYR A 157 -8.59 7.45 -0.41
C TYR A 157 -8.09 8.49 -1.41
N ARG A 158 -8.14 8.19 -2.71
CA ARG A 158 -7.70 9.16 -3.73
C ARG A 158 -8.53 10.43 -3.65
N MET A 159 -7.89 11.57 -3.92
CA MET A 159 -8.53 12.88 -3.85
C MET A 159 -8.20 13.70 -5.09
N GLN A 160 -9.22 14.19 -5.80
CA GLN A 160 -9.08 15.06 -6.95
C GLN A 160 -9.22 16.52 -6.54
N LEU A 161 -8.33 17.39 -7.00
CA LEU A 161 -8.45 18.83 -6.84
C LEU A 161 -9.60 19.33 -7.74
N LEU A 162 -10.66 19.88 -7.15
CA LEU A 162 -11.86 20.36 -7.88
C LEU A 162 -11.84 21.87 -8.06
N ASP A 163 -11.47 22.59 -7.03
CA ASP A 163 -11.27 24.05 -7.04
C ASP A 163 -10.36 24.48 -5.88
N LYS A 164 -10.27 25.80 -5.61
CA LYS A 164 -9.39 26.36 -4.56
C LYS A 164 -9.65 25.83 -3.16
N LYS A 165 -10.89 25.42 -2.85
CA LYS A 165 -11.34 25.07 -1.50
C LYS A 165 -11.99 23.69 -1.42
N THR A 166 -12.07 22.96 -2.54
CA THR A 166 -12.72 21.64 -2.54
C THR A 166 -11.89 20.57 -3.22
N THR A 167 -11.96 19.36 -2.68
CA THR A 167 -11.32 18.17 -3.24
C THR A 167 -12.31 17.00 -3.24
N GLY A 168 -12.44 16.34 -4.40
CA GLY A 168 -13.16 15.07 -4.50
C GLY A 168 -12.48 14.00 -3.67
N ILE A 169 -13.24 13.01 -3.22
CA ILE A 169 -12.72 11.85 -2.50
C ILE A 169 -13.47 10.58 -2.90
N GLN A 170 -12.70 9.52 -3.21
CA GLN A 170 -13.31 8.22 -3.49
C GLN A 170 -13.32 7.32 -2.26
N ILE A 171 -14.44 7.28 -1.56
CA ILE A 171 -14.69 6.34 -0.46
C ILE A 171 -15.39 5.11 -1.04
N ILE A 172 -14.72 3.94 -0.96
CA ILE A 172 -15.24 2.67 -1.47
C ILE A 172 -16.18 2.06 -0.44
N ARG A 173 -17.35 1.60 -0.89
CA ARG A 173 -18.38 0.99 -0.05
C ARG A 173 -17.82 -0.19 0.77
N GLY A 174 -18.10 -0.17 2.08
CA GLY A 174 -17.69 -1.20 3.04
C GLY A 174 -16.25 -1.07 3.52
N LYS A 175 -15.60 0.08 3.30
CA LYS A 175 -14.38 0.47 4.02
C LYS A 175 -14.72 1.31 5.27
N ASP A 176 -13.77 1.44 6.19
CA ASP A 176 -14.00 2.07 7.50
C ASP A 176 -14.51 3.51 7.38
N ALA A 177 -13.92 4.34 6.52
CA ALA A 177 -14.47 5.69 6.27
C ALA A 177 -15.90 5.67 5.66
N ASP A 178 -16.29 4.60 4.94
CA ASP A 178 -17.68 4.46 4.47
C ASP A 178 -18.62 4.08 5.61
N LEU A 179 -18.18 3.26 6.56
CA LEU A 179 -18.97 2.95 7.77
C LEU A 179 -19.23 4.23 8.58
N HIS A 180 -18.17 5.02 8.83
CA HIS A 180 -18.30 6.32 9.47
C HIS A 180 -19.25 7.23 8.70
N ARG A 181 -19.05 7.41 7.41
CA ARG A 181 -19.89 8.26 6.54
C ARG A 181 -21.36 7.85 6.56
N GLN A 182 -21.68 6.55 6.52
CA GLN A 182 -23.05 6.05 6.59
C GLN A 182 -23.68 6.44 7.92
N ARG A 183 -22.94 6.36 9.02
CA ARG A 183 -23.43 6.75 10.34
C ARG A 183 -23.66 8.26 10.44
N TYR A 184 -22.79 9.10 9.88
CA TYR A 184 -23.01 10.55 9.77
C TYR A 184 -24.21 10.90 8.89
N ALA A 185 -24.49 10.10 7.83
CA ALA A 185 -25.68 10.28 7.01
C ALA A 185 -26.98 10.04 7.80
N GLU A 186 -27.02 9.00 8.63
CA GLU A 186 -28.16 8.73 9.54
C GLU A 186 -28.37 9.87 10.53
N LEU A 187 -27.28 10.45 11.05
CA LEU A 187 -27.31 11.58 11.97
C LEU A 187 -27.61 12.92 11.27
N LYS A 188 -27.61 12.97 9.93
CA LYS A 188 -27.77 14.19 9.11
C LYS A 188 -26.74 15.26 9.47
N LYS A 189 -25.49 14.85 9.67
CA LYS A 189 -24.36 15.71 10.03
C LYS A 189 -23.23 15.56 9.04
N PRO A 190 -22.37 16.58 8.86
CA PRO A 190 -21.14 16.43 8.11
C PRO A 190 -20.15 15.54 8.88
N MET A 191 -19.39 14.73 8.15
CA MET A 191 -18.25 13.99 8.67
C MET A 191 -17.01 14.88 8.59
N GLN A 192 -16.39 15.16 9.72
CA GLN A 192 -15.10 15.85 9.75
C GLN A 192 -14.00 14.95 9.18
N ILE A 193 -13.10 15.53 8.40
CA ILE A 193 -11.98 14.83 7.73
C ILE A 193 -10.71 15.65 7.89
N ALA A 194 -9.60 14.96 8.18
CA ALA A 194 -8.24 15.47 7.97
C ALA A 194 -7.53 14.61 6.94
N ALA A 195 -7.03 15.22 5.87
CA ALA A 195 -6.24 14.55 4.85
C ALA A 195 -4.76 14.98 4.98
N VAL A 196 -3.89 14.02 5.23
CA VAL A 196 -2.48 14.24 5.58
C VAL A 196 -1.57 13.83 4.44
N ILE A 197 -0.72 14.74 3.99
CA ILE A 197 0.22 14.57 2.88
C ILE A 197 1.63 14.81 3.40
N GLY A 198 2.57 13.90 3.12
CA GLY A 198 3.96 14.01 3.57
C GLY A 198 4.13 13.77 5.08
N TYR A 199 4.45 12.56 5.45
CA TYR A 199 4.62 12.09 6.82
C TYR A 199 5.49 10.82 6.83
N ASP A 200 5.72 10.21 7.99
CA ASP A 200 6.39 8.92 8.07
C ASP A 200 5.73 7.88 7.14
N PRO A 201 6.46 7.29 6.19
CA PRO A 201 5.89 6.33 5.23
C PRO A 201 5.23 5.11 5.87
N VAL A 202 5.56 4.77 7.13
CA VAL A 202 4.89 3.67 7.86
C VAL A 202 3.41 3.99 8.12
N LEU A 203 3.04 5.26 8.31
CA LEU A 203 1.62 5.61 8.42
C LEU A 203 0.88 5.28 7.12
N PHE A 204 1.48 5.56 5.95
CA PHE A 204 0.82 5.22 4.68
C PHE A 204 0.70 3.70 4.48
N LEU A 205 1.73 2.94 4.88
CA LEU A 205 1.66 1.48 4.91
C LEU A 205 0.49 1.00 5.77
N CYS A 206 0.37 1.51 7.00
CA CYS A 206 -0.75 1.17 7.89
C CYS A 206 -2.10 1.63 7.31
N SER A 207 -2.20 2.86 6.78
CA SER A 207 -3.41 3.42 6.17
C SER A 207 -3.91 2.64 4.95
N SER A 208 -3.02 1.87 4.32
CA SER A 208 -3.34 0.99 3.18
C SER A 208 -3.67 -0.45 3.61
N THR A 209 -3.58 -0.76 4.90
CA THR A 209 -3.79 -2.09 5.48
C THR A 209 -5.24 -2.25 5.91
N LEU A 210 -5.77 -3.46 5.83
CA LEU A 210 -7.10 -3.79 6.36
C LEU A 210 -6.94 -4.33 7.79
N PHE A 211 -7.32 -3.53 8.76
CA PHE A 211 -7.44 -3.95 10.15
C PHE A 211 -8.88 -4.33 10.50
N SER A 212 -9.10 -4.92 11.66
CA SER A 212 -10.45 -5.20 12.16
C SER A 212 -11.17 -3.90 12.55
N PRO A 213 -12.49 -3.79 12.35
CA PRO A 213 -13.24 -2.62 12.81
C PRO A 213 -12.98 -2.30 14.28
N GLY A 214 -12.85 -1.03 14.60
CA GLY A 214 -12.51 -0.55 15.95
C GLY A 214 -11.01 -0.49 16.25
N GLN A 215 -10.15 -0.95 15.34
CA GLN A 215 -8.71 -0.77 15.43
C GLN A 215 -8.31 0.54 14.75
N THR A 216 -7.28 1.21 15.27
CA THR A 216 -6.71 2.40 14.63
C THR A 216 -5.34 2.12 14.07
N GLU A 217 -5.07 2.61 12.87
CA GLU A 217 -3.78 2.50 12.18
C GLU A 217 -2.62 3.09 12.99
N TYR A 218 -2.89 4.11 13.79
CA TYR A 218 -1.87 4.74 14.66
C TYR A 218 -1.23 3.77 15.64
N ASN A 219 -2.02 2.83 16.20
CA ASN A 219 -1.48 1.81 17.10
C ASN A 219 -0.46 0.91 16.41
N TYR A 220 -0.67 0.63 15.13
CA TYR A 220 0.21 -0.23 14.33
C TYR A 220 1.45 0.53 13.85
N VAL A 221 1.33 1.84 13.56
CA VAL A 221 2.50 2.71 13.34
C VAL A 221 3.41 2.69 14.55
N GLY A 222 2.83 2.91 15.74
CA GLY A 222 3.58 2.85 17.00
C GLY A 222 4.26 1.50 17.23
N ALA A 223 3.55 0.41 16.97
CA ALA A 223 4.08 -0.95 17.10
C ALA A 223 5.25 -1.23 16.14
N LEU A 224 5.12 -0.86 14.88
CA LEU A 224 6.17 -1.03 13.86
C LEU A 224 7.40 -0.18 14.16
N ARG A 225 7.21 1.04 14.62
CA ARG A 225 8.28 1.96 15.03
C ARG A 225 8.85 1.64 16.43
N ARG A 226 8.13 0.88 17.26
CA ARG A 226 8.42 0.69 18.69
C ARG A 226 8.51 2.02 19.44
N LEU A 227 7.75 3.01 18.95
CA LEU A 227 7.68 4.37 19.48
C LEU A 227 6.27 4.92 19.21
N PRO A 228 5.57 5.53 20.20
CA PRO A 228 4.29 6.17 19.97
C PRO A 228 4.40 7.26 18.91
N MET A 229 3.48 7.28 17.95
CA MET A 229 3.36 8.37 16.99
C MET A 229 2.84 9.62 17.70
N GLU A 230 3.49 10.77 17.52
CA GLU A 230 3.01 12.03 18.08
C GLU A 230 1.89 12.62 17.21
N VAL A 231 0.78 12.98 17.87
CA VAL A 231 -0.39 13.57 17.22
C VAL A 231 -0.79 14.86 17.92
N VAL A 232 -1.30 15.82 17.15
CA VAL A 232 -1.88 17.07 17.62
C VAL A 232 -3.38 17.09 17.30
N LYS A 233 -4.15 17.90 18.01
CA LYS A 233 -5.51 18.19 17.61
C LYS A 233 -5.51 18.98 16.29
N GLY A 234 -6.41 18.66 15.36
CA GLY A 234 -6.60 19.43 14.13
C GLY A 234 -6.89 20.93 14.43
N GLU A 235 -6.71 21.78 13.42
CA GLU A 235 -7.02 23.22 13.55
C GLU A 235 -8.52 23.49 13.49
N TYR A 236 -9.18 22.86 12.54
CA TYR A 236 -10.63 22.95 12.36
C TYR A 236 -11.35 21.71 12.91
N VAL A 237 -10.77 20.52 12.73
CA VAL A 237 -11.42 19.26 13.07
C VAL A 237 -11.01 18.75 14.45
N ASP A 238 -11.90 18.01 15.12
CA ASP A 238 -11.59 17.32 16.38
C ASP A 238 -11.04 15.90 16.10
N LEU A 239 -9.93 15.86 15.37
CA LEU A 239 -9.26 14.62 14.95
C LEU A 239 -7.77 14.66 15.31
N PRO A 240 -7.14 13.49 15.61
CA PRO A 240 -5.70 13.39 15.83
C PRO A 240 -4.96 13.50 14.48
N VAL A 241 -4.18 14.54 14.31
CA VAL A 241 -3.36 14.79 13.13
C VAL A 241 -1.89 14.49 13.46
N PRO A 242 -1.14 13.79 12.60
CA PRO A 242 0.29 13.58 12.81
C PRO A 242 1.03 14.91 12.98
N ALA A 243 1.72 15.07 14.11
CA ALA A 243 2.38 16.34 14.48
C ALA A 243 3.47 16.76 13.48
N GLN A 244 4.09 15.78 12.79
CA GLN A 244 5.20 15.96 11.86
C GLN A 244 4.76 16.02 10.39
N ALA A 245 3.46 16.10 10.09
CA ALA A 245 2.96 16.15 8.71
C ALA A 245 3.46 17.37 7.94
N GLU A 246 3.74 17.23 6.65
CA GLU A 246 4.15 18.34 5.79
C GLU A 246 2.97 19.25 5.44
N ILE A 247 1.81 18.66 5.09
CA ILE A 247 0.58 19.36 4.68
C ILE A 247 -0.63 18.60 5.23
N VAL A 248 -1.59 19.32 5.79
CA VAL A 248 -2.87 18.79 6.27
C VAL A 248 -4.03 19.60 5.71
N LEU A 249 -5.00 18.93 5.12
CA LEU A 249 -6.24 19.54 4.64
C LEU A 249 -7.36 19.11 5.59
N GLU A 250 -8.04 20.06 6.22
CA GLU A 250 -9.11 19.80 7.16
C GLU A 250 -10.42 20.37 6.66
N GLY A 251 -11.51 19.61 6.79
CA GLY A 251 -12.81 20.07 6.30
C GLY A 251 -13.96 19.13 6.59
N ASP A 252 -15.07 19.41 5.95
CA ASP A 252 -16.32 18.71 6.07
C ASP A 252 -16.68 17.94 4.81
N LEU A 253 -17.12 16.69 4.99
CA LEU A 253 -17.78 15.88 3.98
C LEU A 253 -19.25 15.75 4.35
N TRP A 254 -20.14 16.30 3.50
CA TRP A 254 -21.58 16.08 3.63
C TRP A 254 -21.96 14.79 2.92
N PRO A 255 -22.51 13.78 3.62
CA PRO A 255 -22.75 12.44 3.05
C PRO A 255 -23.69 12.40 1.84
N GLU A 256 -24.58 13.40 1.71
CA GLU A 256 -25.55 13.50 0.62
C GLU A 256 -25.05 14.34 -0.57
N LYS A 257 -23.94 15.08 -0.42
CA LYS A 257 -23.44 15.97 -1.46
C LYS A 257 -22.40 15.30 -2.33
N LEU A 258 -22.57 15.41 -3.64
CA LEU A 258 -21.67 14.81 -4.63
C LEU A 258 -21.24 15.87 -5.65
N ARG A 259 -20.02 15.67 -6.21
CA ARG A 259 -19.48 16.39 -7.37
C ARG A 259 -18.85 15.39 -8.33
N ASP A 260 -18.75 15.75 -9.57
CA ASP A 260 -18.13 14.93 -10.60
C ASP A 260 -16.62 14.81 -10.39
N GLU A 261 -16.10 13.58 -10.44
CA GLU A 261 -14.71 13.22 -10.30
C GLU A 261 -14.26 12.24 -11.37
N GLY A 262 -12.99 12.27 -11.72
CA GLY A 262 -12.35 11.33 -12.64
C GLY A 262 -12.46 11.72 -14.11
N PRO A 263 -12.08 10.81 -15.02
CA PRO A 263 -11.48 9.49 -14.75
C PRO A 263 -10.11 9.56 -14.07
N PHE A 264 -9.59 8.42 -13.62
CA PHE A 264 -8.30 8.29 -12.97
C PHE A 264 -7.55 7.03 -13.46
N GLY A 265 -6.26 7.16 -13.70
CA GLY A 265 -5.36 6.05 -14.00
C GLY A 265 -5.11 5.17 -12.77
N GLU A 266 -5.74 3.99 -12.70
CA GLU A 266 -5.74 3.13 -11.53
C GLU A 266 -4.50 2.23 -11.44
N TYR A 267 -4.25 1.70 -10.24
CA TYR A 267 -3.15 0.78 -9.95
C TYR A 267 -3.18 -0.52 -10.78
N THR A 268 -4.30 -0.84 -11.40
CA THR A 268 -4.42 -1.98 -12.32
C THR A 268 -3.80 -1.71 -13.68
N GLY A 269 -3.35 -0.50 -13.95
CA GLY A 269 -2.83 -0.06 -15.25
C GLY A 269 -3.90 0.35 -16.25
N TYR A 270 -5.16 0.47 -15.82
CA TYR A 270 -6.30 0.87 -16.62
C TYR A 270 -7.01 2.08 -16.02
N TYR A 271 -7.68 2.88 -16.83
CA TYR A 271 -8.51 3.97 -16.31
C TYR A 271 -9.75 3.45 -15.60
N SER A 272 -10.20 4.14 -14.56
CA SER A 272 -11.37 3.78 -13.76
C SER A 272 -12.69 3.84 -14.55
N GLY A 273 -12.71 4.55 -15.68
CA GLY A 273 -13.86 4.70 -16.58
C GLY A 273 -13.52 5.62 -17.75
N LYS A 274 -14.53 5.93 -18.58
CA LYS A 274 -14.39 6.82 -19.75
C LYS A 274 -14.83 8.27 -19.48
N GLY A 275 -15.38 8.56 -18.32
CA GLY A 275 -15.93 9.86 -17.97
C GLY A 275 -15.94 10.09 -16.47
N THR A 276 -16.46 11.24 -16.09
CA THR A 276 -16.66 11.58 -14.68
C THR A 276 -17.76 10.75 -14.04
N VAL A 277 -17.68 10.58 -12.72
CA VAL A 277 -18.72 9.94 -11.92
C VAL A 277 -18.96 10.76 -10.66
N PRO A 278 -20.21 10.85 -10.16
CA PRO A 278 -20.50 11.53 -8.90
C PRO A 278 -19.76 10.87 -7.73
N ARG A 279 -19.02 11.67 -6.97
CA ARG A 279 -18.27 11.28 -5.76
C ARG A 279 -18.48 12.28 -4.66
N HIS A 280 -18.26 11.85 -3.43
CA HIS A 280 -18.20 12.76 -2.29
C HIS A 280 -17.05 13.76 -2.47
N TYR A 281 -17.13 14.88 -1.79
CA TYR A 281 -16.07 15.87 -1.77
C TYR A 281 -15.89 16.45 -0.37
N ILE A 282 -14.72 16.98 -0.12
CA ILE A 282 -14.36 17.67 1.11
C ILE A 282 -14.43 19.17 0.84
N ASP A 283 -15.22 19.89 1.61
CA ASP A 283 -15.22 21.35 1.70
C ASP A 283 -14.13 21.74 2.72
N VAL A 284 -12.98 22.17 2.22
CA VAL A 284 -11.79 22.46 3.04
C VAL A 284 -12.01 23.74 3.83
N LYS A 285 -11.77 23.68 5.14
CA LYS A 285 -11.99 24.78 6.11
C LYS A 285 -10.69 25.29 6.72
N ALA A 286 -9.66 24.45 6.75
CA ALA A 286 -8.29 24.83 7.13
C ALA A 286 -7.27 24.03 6.33
N VAL A 287 -6.15 24.67 6.06
CA VAL A 287 -4.95 24.03 5.53
C VAL A 287 -3.80 24.38 6.46
N THR A 288 -3.19 23.37 7.07
CA THR A 288 -2.00 23.57 7.91
C THR A 288 -0.78 22.92 7.27
N TYR A 289 0.39 23.52 7.40
CA TYR A 289 1.59 23.02 6.73
C TYR A 289 2.88 23.53 7.37
N ARG A 290 3.95 22.75 7.18
CA ARG A 290 5.31 23.10 7.63
C ARG A 290 5.89 24.26 6.84
N ASN A 291 6.90 24.91 7.42
CA ASN A 291 7.78 25.82 6.65
C ASN A 291 8.52 25.03 5.56
N ASN A 292 8.49 25.55 4.33
CA ASN A 292 9.04 24.90 3.13
C ASN A 292 8.53 23.44 3.01
N PRO A 293 7.21 23.23 2.88
CA PRO A 293 6.63 21.91 2.89
C PRO A 293 7.06 21.10 1.66
N ILE A 294 7.10 19.77 1.81
CA ILE A 294 7.37 18.84 0.72
C ILE A 294 6.05 18.21 0.30
N PHE A 295 5.67 18.36 -0.98
CA PHE A 295 4.49 17.69 -1.50
C PHE A 295 4.84 16.24 -1.85
N HIS A 296 4.23 15.29 -1.13
CA HIS A 296 4.45 13.87 -1.34
C HIS A 296 3.34 13.29 -2.22
N ALA A 297 3.71 12.70 -3.34
CA ALA A 297 2.79 12.04 -4.27
C ALA A 297 3.30 10.66 -4.67
N THR A 298 2.46 9.84 -5.28
CA THR A 298 2.87 8.60 -5.93
C THR A 298 2.28 8.51 -7.32
N THR A 299 3.05 7.98 -8.25
CA THR A 299 2.51 7.49 -9.51
C THR A 299 1.62 6.29 -9.22
N VAL A 300 0.50 6.23 -9.92
CA VAL A 300 -0.36 5.04 -9.95
C VAL A 300 -0.25 4.45 -11.36
N GLY A 301 -1.02 3.46 -11.75
CA GLY A 301 -0.99 2.94 -13.11
C GLY A 301 -0.36 1.55 -13.21
N ARG A 302 0.37 1.25 -14.29
CA ARG A 302 0.95 -0.10 -14.49
C ARG A 302 1.98 -0.45 -13.43
N PRO A 303 2.02 -1.73 -12.98
CA PRO A 303 3.08 -2.21 -12.05
C PRO A 303 4.50 -2.00 -12.63
N VAL A 304 5.51 -1.72 -11.80
CA VAL A 304 5.50 -1.60 -10.34
C VAL A 304 5.65 -0.14 -9.97
N THR A 305 4.88 0.32 -8.97
CA THR A 305 4.97 1.66 -8.36
C THR A 305 4.90 1.53 -6.85
N ASP A 306 4.95 2.62 -6.11
CA ASP A 306 4.74 2.62 -4.65
C ASP A 306 3.48 1.85 -4.25
N THR A 307 2.37 2.11 -4.93
CA THR A 307 1.06 1.48 -4.64
C THR A 307 1.13 -0.05 -4.68
N HIS A 308 1.86 -0.60 -5.66
CA HIS A 308 2.00 -2.05 -5.81
C HIS A 308 2.86 -2.67 -4.72
N MET A 309 3.98 -2.02 -4.40
CA MET A 309 4.89 -2.48 -3.35
C MET A 309 4.22 -2.42 -1.98
N ILE A 310 3.50 -1.33 -1.69
CA ILE A 310 2.75 -1.14 -0.45
C ILE A 310 1.66 -2.21 -0.32
N GLN A 311 0.86 -2.42 -1.36
CA GLN A 311 -0.19 -3.44 -1.35
C GLN A 311 0.40 -4.86 -1.21
N ALA A 312 1.49 -5.16 -1.91
CA ALA A 312 2.18 -6.43 -1.78
C ALA A 312 2.64 -6.68 -0.34
N MET A 313 3.31 -5.70 0.28
CA MET A 313 3.78 -5.79 1.66
C MET A 313 2.64 -6.02 2.65
N ASN A 314 1.65 -5.12 2.64
CA ASN A 314 0.55 -5.14 3.58
C ASN A 314 -0.28 -6.42 3.47
N ARG A 315 -0.61 -6.82 2.23
CA ARG A 315 -1.43 -8.00 1.99
C ARG A 315 -0.71 -9.30 2.26
N THR A 316 0.61 -9.35 2.01
CA THR A 316 1.42 -10.50 2.40
C THR A 316 1.41 -10.66 3.92
N ALA A 317 1.62 -9.57 4.66
CA ALA A 317 1.61 -9.59 6.12
C ALA A 317 0.23 -9.95 6.70
N THR A 318 -0.85 -9.28 6.23
CA THR A 318 -2.20 -9.55 6.72
C THR A 318 -2.67 -10.96 6.37
N LEU A 319 -2.40 -11.45 5.16
CA LEU A 319 -2.73 -12.81 4.77
C LEU A 319 -2.02 -13.83 5.66
N TRP A 320 -0.72 -13.64 5.91
CA TRP A 320 0.04 -14.54 6.79
C TRP A 320 -0.54 -14.59 8.19
N GLY A 321 -0.76 -13.42 8.81
CA GLY A 321 -1.36 -13.36 10.14
C GLY A 321 -2.76 -13.98 10.21
N GLN A 322 -3.59 -13.79 9.17
CA GLN A 322 -4.93 -14.39 9.11
C GLN A 322 -4.88 -15.93 8.99
N LEU A 323 -3.95 -16.47 8.20
CA LEU A 323 -3.75 -17.93 8.12
C LEU A 323 -3.30 -18.53 9.46
N GLU A 324 -2.43 -17.82 10.20
CA GLU A 324 -2.03 -18.24 11.55
C GLU A 324 -3.20 -18.23 12.54
N VAL A 325 -4.03 -17.16 12.53
CA VAL A 325 -5.22 -17.07 13.38
C VAL A 325 -6.25 -18.16 13.04
N MET A 326 -6.36 -18.56 11.76
CA MET A 326 -7.18 -19.69 11.33
C MET A 326 -6.60 -21.05 11.76
N GLY A 327 -5.41 -21.10 12.35
CA GLY A 327 -4.75 -22.32 12.79
C GLY A 327 -4.13 -23.15 11.67
N ILE A 328 -3.90 -22.57 10.48
CA ILE A 328 -3.24 -23.25 9.37
C ILE A 328 -1.76 -23.45 9.70
N ARG A 329 -1.36 -24.70 9.83
CA ARG A 329 0.01 -25.09 10.19
C ARG A 329 0.88 -25.31 8.94
N GLY A 330 2.19 -25.35 9.12
CA GLY A 330 3.13 -25.71 8.06
C GLY A 330 3.46 -24.60 7.06
N ILE A 331 2.87 -23.40 7.19
CA ILE A 331 3.19 -22.25 6.34
C ILE A 331 4.67 -21.88 6.53
N GLN A 332 5.43 -21.84 5.43
CA GLN A 332 6.84 -21.47 5.42
C GLN A 332 7.04 -20.03 4.95
N SER A 333 6.33 -19.63 3.90
CA SER A 333 6.33 -18.27 3.39
C SER A 333 5.01 -17.95 2.68
N VAL A 334 4.68 -16.67 2.65
CA VAL A 334 3.51 -16.11 1.95
C VAL A 334 3.99 -14.95 1.10
N TYR A 335 3.46 -14.80 -0.09
CA TYR A 335 3.81 -13.69 -0.97
C TYR A 335 2.65 -13.28 -1.88
N ILE A 336 2.43 -11.98 -1.96
CA ILE A 336 1.54 -11.36 -2.95
C ILE A 336 2.41 -10.49 -3.85
N PRO A 337 2.66 -10.90 -5.12
CA PRO A 337 3.59 -10.19 -5.99
C PRO A 337 3.16 -8.76 -6.33
N PRO A 338 4.05 -7.76 -6.28
CA PRO A 338 3.74 -6.41 -6.77
C PRO A 338 3.31 -6.41 -8.25
N SER A 339 3.93 -7.27 -9.08
CA SER A 339 3.60 -7.43 -10.50
C SER A 339 2.17 -7.94 -10.74
N SER A 340 1.55 -8.59 -9.75
CA SER A 340 0.12 -8.95 -9.76
C SER A 340 -0.78 -7.83 -9.22
N CYS A 341 -0.36 -6.57 -9.39
CA CYS A 341 -0.97 -5.38 -8.81
C CYS A 341 -0.98 -5.39 -7.27
N GLY A 342 -0.13 -6.18 -6.62
CA GLY A 342 -0.10 -6.37 -5.17
C GLY A 342 -1.41 -6.95 -4.61
N ARG A 343 -2.23 -7.63 -5.45
CA ARG A 343 -3.59 -8.02 -5.05
C ARG A 343 -4.13 -9.30 -5.67
N PHE A 344 -3.93 -9.51 -6.96
CA PHE A 344 -4.71 -10.52 -7.71
C PHE A 344 -4.17 -11.94 -7.58
N MET A 345 -2.94 -12.12 -7.11
CA MET A 345 -2.29 -13.41 -6.92
C MET A 345 -1.75 -13.53 -5.51
N ALA A 346 -1.88 -14.71 -4.91
CA ALA A 346 -1.23 -15.08 -3.66
C ALA A 346 -0.47 -16.39 -3.85
N ILE A 347 0.74 -16.47 -3.34
CA ILE A 347 1.60 -17.65 -3.36
C ILE A 347 1.88 -18.06 -1.93
N VAL A 348 1.72 -19.34 -1.61
CA VAL A 348 1.96 -19.88 -0.28
C VAL A 348 2.86 -21.11 -0.37
N SER A 349 3.98 -21.06 0.33
CA SER A 349 4.86 -22.21 0.53
C SER A 349 4.45 -22.96 1.80
N VAL A 350 4.26 -24.25 1.69
CA VAL A 350 3.78 -25.09 2.80
C VAL A 350 4.56 -26.38 2.95
N LYS A 351 4.92 -26.72 4.18
CA LYS A 351 5.37 -28.08 4.54
C LYS A 351 4.13 -28.92 4.77
N GLN A 352 3.79 -29.77 3.80
CA GLN A 352 2.63 -30.63 3.88
C GLN A 352 2.72 -31.57 5.09
N MET A 353 1.62 -31.75 5.83
CA MET A 353 1.55 -32.53 7.07
C MET A 353 0.55 -33.68 6.98
N TYR A 354 -0.37 -33.67 6.01
CA TYR A 354 -1.44 -34.63 5.80
C TYR A 354 -1.97 -34.58 4.36
N PRO A 355 -2.67 -35.64 3.89
CA PRO A 355 -3.31 -35.61 2.56
C PRO A 355 -4.28 -34.43 2.41
N GLY A 356 -4.23 -33.74 1.26
CA GLY A 356 -5.09 -32.58 0.97
C GLY A 356 -4.71 -31.29 1.70
N HIS A 357 -3.53 -31.23 2.34
CA HIS A 357 -3.11 -30.01 3.05
C HIS A 357 -2.90 -28.81 2.11
N SER A 358 -2.38 -29.01 0.92
CA SER A 358 -2.23 -27.97 -0.10
C SER A 358 -3.59 -27.36 -0.51
N SER A 359 -4.60 -28.20 -0.76
CA SER A 359 -5.97 -27.75 -1.02
C SER A 359 -6.56 -26.98 0.16
N HIS A 360 -6.37 -27.48 1.39
CA HIS A 360 -6.81 -26.78 2.61
C HIS A 360 -6.18 -25.37 2.71
N VAL A 361 -4.87 -25.24 2.46
CA VAL A 361 -4.17 -23.95 2.44
C VAL A 361 -4.74 -23.03 1.37
N GLY A 362 -4.90 -23.51 0.13
CA GLY A 362 -5.46 -22.72 -0.97
C GLY A 362 -6.86 -22.20 -0.68
N ASN A 363 -7.74 -23.03 -0.14
CA ASN A 363 -9.08 -22.66 0.26
C ASN A 363 -9.09 -21.70 1.47
N ALA A 364 -8.19 -21.90 2.43
CA ALA A 364 -8.03 -20.98 3.56
C ALA A 364 -7.60 -19.59 3.10
N VAL A 365 -6.66 -19.46 2.15
CA VAL A 365 -6.27 -18.17 1.54
C VAL A 365 -7.52 -17.44 1.03
N ILE A 366 -8.35 -18.11 0.24
CA ILE A 366 -9.58 -17.52 -0.33
C ILE A 366 -10.59 -17.14 0.78
N GLY A 367 -10.64 -17.90 1.87
CA GLY A 367 -11.53 -17.68 3.00
C GLY A 367 -11.13 -16.50 3.90
N THR A 368 -9.88 -16.05 3.86
CA THR A 368 -9.45 -14.87 4.63
C THR A 368 -10.08 -13.58 4.10
N SER A 369 -10.17 -12.53 4.92
CA SER A 369 -10.66 -11.23 4.47
C SER A 369 -9.74 -10.60 3.41
N THR A 370 -8.43 -10.83 3.51
CA THR A 370 -7.43 -10.40 2.53
C THR A 370 -7.62 -11.13 1.19
N GLY A 371 -7.74 -12.45 1.21
CA GLY A 371 -7.95 -13.27 0.02
C GLY A 371 -9.33 -13.08 -0.59
N ALA A 372 -10.36 -12.89 0.23
CA ALA A 372 -11.73 -12.68 -0.22
C ALA A 372 -11.90 -11.43 -1.08
N TYR A 373 -11.05 -10.42 -0.94
CA TYR A 373 -11.14 -9.17 -1.71
C TYR A 373 -9.99 -9.01 -2.70
N GLY A 374 -10.17 -9.53 -3.91
CA GLY A 374 -9.30 -9.31 -5.06
C GLY A 374 -8.40 -10.48 -5.43
N VAL A 375 -7.98 -11.36 -4.51
CA VAL A 375 -7.18 -12.53 -4.89
C VAL A 375 -8.03 -13.48 -5.75
N LYS A 376 -7.58 -13.73 -6.97
CA LYS A 376 -8.25 -14.64 -7.91
C LYS A 376 -7.36 -15.78 -8.37
N ILE A 377 -6.06 -15.71 -8.12
CA ILE A 377 -5.10 -16.77 -8.40
C ILE A 377 -4.37 -17.11 -7.09
N VAL A 378 -4.47 -18.35 -6.66
CA VAL A 378 -3.72 -18.88 -5.52
C VAL A 378 -2.81 -19.98 -6.02
N ILE A 379 -1.51 -19.89 -5.71
CA ILE A 379 -0.51 -20.91 -6.02
C ILE A 379 -0.01 -21.47 -4.69
N VAL A 380 -0.08 -22.78 -4.52
CA VAL A 380 0.50 -23.47 -3.37
C VAL A 380 1.71 -24.26 -3.82
N VAL A 381 2.85 -24.07 -3.17
CA VAL A 381 4.12 -24.76 -3.47
C VAL A 381 4.64 -25.46 -2.24
N ASP A 382 5.54 -26.45 -2.43
CA ASP A 382 6.20 -27.14 -1.33
C ASP A 382 7.18 -26.23 -0.58
N HIS A 383 7.55 -26.66 0.61
CA HIS A 383 8.44 -25.94 1.54
C HIS A 383 9.87 -25.68 1.03
N ASP A 384 10.32 -26.40 0.00
CA ASP A 384 11.60 -26.18 -0.68
C ASP A 384 11.58 -25.01 -1.67
N ILE A 385 10.40 -24.43 -1.92
CA ILE A 385 10.18 -23.30 -2.81
C ILE A 385 9.77 -22.06 -1.98
N PRO A 386 10.64 -21.04 -1.84
CA PRO A 386 10.23 -19.76 -1.24
C PRO A 386 9.14 -19.11 -2.08
N ALA A 387 8.08 -18.62 -1.44
CA ALA A 387 6.93 -18.04 -2.13
C ALA A 387 7.26 -16.76 -2.94
N ASP A 388 8.31 -16.04 -2.55
CA ASP A 388 8.81 -14.82 -3.20
C ASP A 388 9.94 -15.06 -4.22
N ASP A 389 10.36 -16.31 -4.42
CA ASP A 389 11.23 -16.70 -5.52
C ASP A 389 10.39 -17.13 -6.72
N LEU A 390 10.04 -16.16 -7.56
CA LEU A 390 9.14 -16.40 -8.69
C LEU A 390 9.70 -17.38 -9.71
N ASP A 391 11.01 -17.42 -9.93
CA ASP A 391 11.63 -18.35 -10.86
C ASP A 391 11.45 -19.79 -10.39
N ARG A 392 11.65 -20.06 -9.10
CA ARG A 392 11.39 -21.38 -8.51
C ARG A 392 9.90 -21.71 -8.46
N VAL A 393 9.03 -20.73 -8.20
CA VAL A 393 7.57 -20.94 -8.27
C VAL A 393 7.14 -21.33 -9.67
N PHE A 394 7.65 -20.67 -10.72
CA PHE A 394 7.38 -21.06 -12.11
C PHE A 394 7.96 -22.41 -12.48
N TRP A 395 9.16 -22.74 -11.94
CA TRP A 395 9.70 -24.08 -12.08
C TRP A 395 8.78 -25.15 -11.45
N ALA A 396 8.29 -24.92 -10.23
CA ALA A 396 7.35 -25.83 -9.57
C ALA A 396 6.04 -25.97 -10.35
N LEU A 397 5.47 -24.87 -10.85
CA LEU A 397 4.29 -24.89 -11.72
C LEU A 397 4.53 -25.69 -13.02
N SER A 398 5.75 -25.67 -13.54
CA SER A 398 6.08 -26.38 -14.79
C SER A 398 6.37 -27.88 -14.57
N THR A 399 6.76 -28.30 -13.37
CA THR A 399 7.24 -29.64 -13.09
C THR A 399 6.40 -30.47 -12.12
N ARG A 400 5.62 -29.81 -11.24
CA ARG A 400 4.83 -30.48 -10.19
C ARG A 400 3.32 -30.31 -10.41
N TYR A 401 2.88 -29.23 -11.07
CA TYR A 401 1.48 -28.97 -11.32
C TYR A 401 0.95 -29.76 -12.51
N ALA A 402 -0.03 -30.63 -12.24
CA ALA A 402 -0.78 -31.35 -13.25
C ALA A 402 -2.19 -30.76 -13.37
N PRO A 403 -2.55 -30.04 -14.46
CA PRO A 403 -3.75 -29.20 -14.51
C PRO A 403 -5.06 -29.90 -14.14
N GLU A 404 -5.27 -31.12 -14.61
CA GLU A 404 -6.51 -31.87 -14.33
C GLU A 404 -6.64 -32.23 -12.84
N ARG A 405 -5.56 -32.67 -12.21
CA ARG A 405 -5.55 -33.13 -10.81
C ARG A 405 -5.44 -31.98 -9.82
N ALA A 406 -4.71 -30.93 -10.19
CA ALA A 406 -4.19 -29.94 -9.24
C ALA A 406 -4.82 -28.54 -9.41
N THR A 407 -5.95 -28.46 -10.10
CA THR A 407 -6.71 -27.21 -10.29
C THR A 407 -8.05 -27.26 -9.57
N GLU A 408 -8.32 -26.27 -8.74
CA GLU A 408 -9.66 -26.03 -8.22
C GLU A 408 -10.17 -24.67 -8.76
N ILE A 409 -11.38 -24.63 -9.28
CA ILE A 409 -12.06 -23.42 -9.74
C ILE A 409 -13.25 -23.14 -8.83
N ILE A 410 -13.18 -22.02 -8.09
CA ILE A 410 -14.24 -21.56 -7.22
C ILE A 410 -15.00 -20.45 -7.93
N LYS A 411 -16.30 -20.71 -8.20
CA LYS A 411 -17.20 -19.74 -8.85
C LYS A 411 -17.77 -18.76 -7.83
N ARG A 412 -18.09 -17.53 -8.30
CA ARG A 412 -18.82 -16.51 -7.53
C ARG A 412 -18.10 -15.96 -6.29
N GLY A 413 -16.78 -15.76 -6.38
CA GLY A 413 -16.05 -15.01 -5.36
C GLY A 413 -16.24 -13.49 -5.47
N ARG A 414 -16.11 -12.74 -4.37
CA ARG A 414 -16.12 -11.28 -4.37
C ARG A 414 -14.94 -10.76 -5.20
N SER A 415 -15.18 -9.79 -6.09
CA SER A 415 -14.15 -9.10 -6.87
C SER A 415 -13.96 -7.67 -6.39
N THR A 416 -13.20 -6.89 -7.14
CA THR A 416 -13.02 -5.45 -6.95
C THR A 416 -13.59 -4.70 -8.15
N PRO A 417 -14.22 -3.53 -7.95
CA PRO A 417 -14.73 -2.70 -9.06
C PRO A 417 -13.62 -2.30 -10.06
N LEU A 418 -12.35 -2.49 -9.69
CA LEU A 418 -11.18 -2.15 -10.51
C LEU A 418 -10.57 -3.34 -11.24
N ASP A 419 -11.17 -4.54 -11.17
CA ASP A 419 -10.69 -5.71 -11.95
C ASP A 419 -10.98 -5.53 -13.44
N PRO A 420 -9.96 -5.30 -14.29
CA PRO A 420 -10.17 -5.03 -15.71
C PRO A 420 -10.51 -6.28 -16.53
N SER A 421 -10.35 -7.48 -15.96
CA SER A 421 -10.70 -8.73 -16.62
C SER A 421 -12.20 -8.99 -16.67
N LEU A 422 -13.00 -8.16 -16.01
CA LEU A 422 -14.45 -8.26 -15.93
C LEU A 422 -15.12 -7.07 -16.64
N PRO A 423 -16.30 -7.25 -17.24
CA PRO A 423 -17.08 -6.15 -17.77
C PRO A 423 -17.42 -5.12 -16.69
N ILE A 424 -17.39 -3.82 -17.01
CA ILE A 424 -17.61 -2.73 -16.06
C ILE A 424 -18.91 -2.89 -15.26
N GLN A 425 -19.95 -3.42 -15.89
CA GLN A 425 -21.29 -3.61 -15.30
C GLN A 425 -21.37 -4.77 -14.29
N SER A 426 -20.37 -5.66 -14.24
CA SER A 426 -20.41 -6.89 -13.45
C SER A 426 -19.09 -7.21 -12.72
N ARG A 427 -18.38 -6.18 -12.28
CA ARG A 427 -17.09 -6.34 -11.59
C ARG A 427 -17.17 -6.78 -10.12
N ASP A 428 -18.37 -7.02 -9.60
CA ASP A 428 -18.55 -7.40 -8.20
C ASP A 428 -18.26 -8.88 -7.92
N ILE A 429 -18.36 -9.72 -8.93
CA ILE A 429 -18.23 -11.17 -8.82
C ILE A 429 -17.23 -11.68 -9.85
N THR A 430 -16.31 -12.54 -9.41
CA THR A 430 -15.32 -13.24 -10.24
C THR A 430 -15.25 -14.72 -9.87
N SER A 431 -14.63 -15.53 -10.74
CA SER A 431 -14.14 -16.85 -10.35
C SER A 431 -12.71 -16.76 -9.81
N ARG A 432 -12.29 -17.82 -9.12
CA ARG A 432 -10.94 -17.95 -8.55
C ARG A 432 -10.36 -19.30 -8.92
N ILE A 433 -9.05 -19.36 -9.00
CA ILE A 433 -8.31 -20.59 -9.25
C ILE A 433 -7.34 -20.86 -8.11
N ILE A 434 -7.29 -22.11 -7.65
CA ILE A 434 -6.19 -22.63 -6.82
C ILE A 434 -5.39 -23.58 -7.72
N MET A 435 -4.09 -23.36 -7.75
CA MET A 435 -3.11 -24.16 -8.49
C MET A 435 -2.19 -24.83 -7.47
N ASP A 436 -2.33 -26.15 -7.32
CA ASP A 436 -1.49 -26.94 -6.41
C ASP A 436 -0.24 -27.39 -7.17
N ALA A 437 0.86 -26.69 -6.93
CA ALA A 437 2.18 -27.01 -7.47
C ALA A 437 3.08 -27.72 -6.44
N THR A 438 2.47 -28.52 -5.56
CA THR A 438 3.17 -29.41 -4.64
C THR A 438 3.32 -30.80 -5.21
N ILE A 439 4.30 -31.56 -4.72
CA ILE A 439 4.37 -33.00 -4.92
C ILE A 439 3.31 -33.64 -4.03
N PRO A 440 2.37 -34.47 -4.55
CA PRO A 440 1.29 -35.04 -3.73
C PRO A 440 1.82 -35.73 -2.46
N TYR A 441 1.18 -35.38 -1.35
CA TYR A 441 1.58 -35.94 -0.05
C TYR A 441 1.49 -37.48 -0.03
N GLU A 442 0.50 -38.04 -0.72
CA GLU A 442 0.16 -39.48 -0.76
C GLU A 442 1.11 -40.31 -1.60
N TRP A 443 1.97 -39.68 -2.43
CA TRP A 443 2.90 -40.45 -3.26
C TRP A 443 3.96 -41.13 -2.40
N THR A 444 4.04 -42.47 -2.54
CA THR A 444 5.05 -43.29 -1.87
C THR A 444 6.43 -43.11 -2.51
N GLU A 445 6.47 -42.94 -3.83
CA GLU A 445 7.68 -42.62 -4.59
C GLU A 445 7.59 -41.18 -5.08
N LYS A 446 8.40 -40.29 -4.53
CA LYS A 446 8.47 -38.88 -4.92
C LYS A 446 9.70 -38.66 -5.82
N PRO A 447 9.58 -37.80 -6.85
CA PRO A 447 10.77 -37.43 -7.63
C PRO A 447 11.77 -36.73 -6.73
N GLU A 448 13.04 -37.13 -6.86
CA GLU A 448 14.14 -36.52 -6.11
C GLU A 448 14.57 -35.21 -6.78
N VAL A 449 14.65 -34.14 -5.99
CA VAL A 449 15.12 -32.84 -6.47
C VAL A 449 16.66 -32.85 -6.46
N ILE A 450 17.26 -32.36 -7.53
CA ILE A 450 18.71 -32.19 -7.61
C ILE A 450 19.11 -31.01 -6.73
N GLU A 451 19.82 -31.30 -5.65
CA GLU A 451 20.30 -30.28 -4.72
C GLU A 451 21.83 -30.23 -4.73
N LEU A 452 22.36 -29.04 -4.53
CA LEU A 452 23.81 -28.87 -4.34
C LEU A 452 24.17 -29.25 -2.91
N SER A 453 25.23 -30.04 -2.77
CA SER A 453 25.77 -30.38 -1.44
C SER A 453 26.17 -29.15 -0.67
N THR A 454 25.57 -28.94 0.52
CA THR A 454 25.83 -27.79 1.38
C THR A 454 27.33 -27.64 1.69
N GLU A 455 28.01 -28.72 1.97
CA GLU A 455 29.45 -28.73 2.26
C GLU A 455 30.28 -28.24 1.07
N VAL A 456 29.93 -28.71 -0.13
CA VAL A 456 30.64 -28.31 -1.36
C VAL A 456 30.35 -26.84 -1.66
N VAL A 457 29.07 -26.38 -1.50
CA VAL A 457 28.71 -24.98 -1.70
C VAL A 457 29.48 -24.06 -0.75
N GLU A 458 29.59 -24.42 0.53
CA GLU A 458 30.35 -23.61 1.48
C GLU A 458 31.87 -23.58 1.13
N THR A 459 32.42 -24.67 0.62
CA THR A 459 33.77 -24.69 0.12
C THR A 459 33.95 -23.79 -1.10
N VAL A 460 33.02 -23.86 -2.06
CA VAL A 460 33.00 -22.99 -3.25
C VAL A 460 32.91 -21.52 -2.86
N LYS A 461 31.98 -21.15 -1.94
CA LYS A 461 31.85 -19.77 -1.45
C LYS A 461 33.15 -19.24 -0.83
N LYS A 462 33.83 -20.04 0.01
CA LYS A 462 35.14 -19.65 0.61
C LYS A 462 36.23 -19.38 -0.43
N ARG A 463 36.12 -20.02 -1.58
CA ARG A 463 37.08 -19.88 -2.68
C ARG A 463 36.59 -18.99 -3.81
N TRP A 464 35.44 -18.27 -3.62
CA TRP A 464 34.78 -17.50 -4.67
C TRP A 464 35.73 -16.51 -5.38
N LYS A 465 36.55 -15.80 -4.59
CA LYS A 465 37.56 -14.87 -5.12
C LYS A 465 38.70 -15.60 -5.88
N GLU A 466 39.05 -16.81 -5.49
CA GLU A 466 40.07 -17.60 -6.22
C GLU A 466 39.60 -17.96 -7.63
N TYR A 467 38.27 -18.06 -7.83
CA TYR A 467 37.67 -18.30 -9.15
C TYR A 467 37.54 -17.02 -10.01
N GLY A 468 37.95 -15.85 -9.48
CA GLY A 468 37.89 -14.57 -10.20
C GLY A 468 36.59 -13.83 -10.08
N PHE A 469 35.72 -14.21 -9.15
CA PHE A 469 34.45 -13.46 -8.86
C PHE A 469 34.66 -12.41 -7.77
N GLU A 470 34.01 -11.30 -7.89
CA GLU A 470 33.88 -10.30 -6.82
C GLU A 470 32.67 -10.64 -5.94
N ASP A 471 32.66 -10.17 -4.67
CA ASP A 471 31.57 -10.41 -3.71
C ASP A 471 30.32 -9.61 -4.06
#